data_ba431e285eb0b38b0c325506df36e319
#
_entry.id   ba431e285eb0b38b0c325506df36e319
#
_cell.length_a   1.000
_cell.length_b   1.000
_cell.length_c   1.000
_cell.angle_alpha   90.00
_cell.angle_beta   90.00
_cell.angle_gamma   90.00
#
_symmetry.space_group_name_H-M   'P 1'
#
loop_
_entity.id
_entity.type
_entity.pdbx_description
1 polymer ?
#
loop_
_entity_poly.entity_id
_entity_poly.type
_entity_poly.pdbx_seq_one_letter_code
_entity_poly.pdbx_strand_id
1 'polypeptide(L)'
;MARAFAEAEAAAARGEVPVGAVIVDAAGEVLAAAGNRTLEFRDPTAHAELLAIRAAAAARGSERLGDCDIYATLEPCAMCAAAISFARLRRVYFAAADAKMGAVENGVRFFAQASCHHRPEVYGGIGEAEARQRLRGFFESRR
;
A
#
# COMPACT_ATOMS: atom_id res chain seq x y z
N MET A 1 -5.41 9.07 -4.37
CA MET A 1 -5.26 7.80 -5.15
C MET A 1 -4.53 7.99 -6.48
N ALA A 2 -4.74 9.09 -7.20
CA ALA A 2 -4.07 9.31 -8.50
C ALA A 2 -2.55 9.17 -8.44
N ARG A 3 -1.91 9.70 -7.41
CA ARG A 3 -0.45 9.56 -7.24
C ARG A 3 -0.04 8.11 -7.00
N ALA A 4 -0.86 7.33 -6.29
CA ALA A 4 -0.60 5.92 -6.07
C ALA A 4 -0.68 5.14 -7.39
N PHE A 5 -1.64 5.48 -8.27
CA PHE A 5 -1.71 4.89 -9.60
C PHE A 5 -0.49 5.25 -10.46
N ALA A 6 0.00 6.48 -10.36
CA ALA A 6 1.21 6.87 -11.07
C ALA A 6 2.42 6.03 -10.64
N GLU A 7 2.55 5.75 -9.35
CA GLU A 7 3.60 4.87 -8.83
C GLU A 7 3.42 3.43 -9.29
N ALA A 8 2.18 2.94 -9.36
CA ALA A 8 1.88 1.61 -9.90
C ALA A 8 2.28 1.50 -11.37
N GLU A 9 1.99 2.52 -12.16
CA GLU A 9 2.37 2.57 -13.57
C GLU A 9 3.90 2.57 -13.74
N ALA A 10 4.60 3.35 -12.95
CA ALA A 10 6.06 3.37 -12.94
C ALA A 10 6.64 2.00 -12.55
N ALA A 11 6.03 1.31 -11.59
CA ALA A 11 6.41 -0.05 -11.21
C ALA A 11 6.25 -1.02 -12.39
N ALA A 12 5.12 -0.98 -13.08
CA ALA A 12 4.88 -1.81 -14.27
C ALA A 12 5.92 -1.54 -15.36
N ALA A 13 6.30 -0.28 -15.56
CA ALA A 13 7.32 0.10 -16.54
C ALA A 13 8.70 -0.50 -16.23
N ARG A 14 8.96 -0.80 -14.94
CA ARG A 14 10.18 -1.46 -14.49
C ARG A 14 10.08 -3.00 -14.51
N GLY A 15 8.92 -3.54 -14.87
CA GLY A 15 8.67 -4.99 -14.82
C GLY A 15 8.19 -5.50 -13.46
N GLU A 16 7.89 -4.62 -12.54
CA GLU A 16 7.33 -4.95 -11.23
C GLU A 16 5.81 -5.05 -11.28
N VAL A 17 5.23 -5.81 -10.36
CA VAL A 17 3.75 -5.84 -10.21
C VAL A 17 3.25 -4.40 -9.96
N PRO A 18 2.23 -3.94 -10.71
CA PRO A 18 1.79 -2.55 -10.65
C PRO A 18 1.00 -2.22 -9.38
N VAL A 19 1.71 -2.10 -8.29
CA VAL A 19 1.18 -1.63 -7.01
C VAL A 19 1.91 -0.37 -6.61
N GLY A 20 1.16 0.64 -6.22
CA GLY A 20 1.67 1.91 -5.76
C GLY A 20 1.05 2.31 -4.43
N ALA A 21 1.79 3.08 -3.64
CA ALA A 21 1.32 3.59 -2.36
C ALA A 21 1.83 5.00 -2.12
N VAL A 22 1.02 5.80 -1.43
CA VAL A 22 1.31 7.19 -1.08
C VAL A 22 0.91 7.43 0.36
N ILE A 23 1.77 8.10 1.11
CA ILE A 23 1.46 8.54 2.46
C ILE A 23 1.35 10.06 2.48
N VAL A 24 0.24 10.55 3.02
CA VAL A 24 -0.04 11.98 3.15
C VAL A 24 -0.19 12.35 4.63
N ASP A 25 0.18 13.58 4.99
CA ASP A 25 -0.01 14.08 6.34
C ASP A 25 -1.44 14.64 6.53
N ALA A 26 -1.73 15.17 7.71
CA ALA A 26 -3.04 15.71 8.06
C ALA A 26 -3.44 16.91 7.19
N ALA A 27 -2.47 17.62 6.59
CA ALA A 27 -2.73 18.73 5.69
C ALA A 27 -2.91 18.28 4.22
N GLY A 28 -2.79 16.97 3.95
CA GLY A 28 -2.88 16.41 2.60
C GLY A 28 -1.58 16.48 1.81
N GLU A 29 -0.47 16.88 2.45
CA GLU A 29 0.84 16.93 1.78
C GLU A 29 1.43 15.52 1.66
N VAL A 30 2.00 15.21 0.50
CA VAL A 30 2.63 13.92 0.24
C VAL A 30 3.97 13.84 0.97
N LEU A 31 4.10 12.91 1.92
CA LEU A 31 5.36 12.63 2.60
C LEU A 31 6.19 11.61 1.85
N ALA A 32 5.56 10.64 1.22
CA ALA A 32 6.24 9.58 0.50
C ALA A 32 5.34 8.97 -0.55
N ALA A 33 5.94 8.48 -1.63
CA ALA A 33 5.27 7.73 -2.67
C ALA A 33 6.22 6.64 -3.15
N ALA A 34 5.71 5.44 -3.40
CA ALA A 34 6.53 4.32 -3.85
C ALA A 34 5.71 3.32 -4.66
N GLY A 35 6.39 2.60 -5.54
CA GLY A 35 5.85 1.42 -6.22
C GLY A 35 6.65 0.20 -5.84
N ASN A 36 6.14 -1.00 -6.14
CA ASN A 36 6.85 -2.26 -5.89
C ASN A 36 8.25 -2.26 -6.52
N ARG A 37 9.22 -2.82 -5.78
CA ARG A 37 10.62 -2.98 -6.20
C ARG A 37 11.22 -4.30 -5.74
N THR A 38 10.41 -5.35 -5.64
CA THR A 38 10.86 -6.65 -5.14
C THR A 38 11.94 -7.25 -6.04
N LEU A 39 11.79 -7.13 -7.36
CA LEU A 39 12.77 -7.64 -8.32
C LEU A 39 14.02 -6.76 -8.37
N GLU A 40 13.84 -5.45 -8.44
CA GLU A 40 14.94 -4.48 -8.52
C GLU A 40 15.87 -4.59 -7.32
N PHE A 41 15.29 -4.66 -6.11
CA PHE A 41 16.06 -4.71 -4.87
C PHE A 41 16.42 -6.13 -4.45
N ARG A 42 15.91 -7.17 -5.15
CA ARG A 42 16.03 -8.57 -4.71
C ARG A 42 15.60 -8.71 -3.26
N ASP A 43 14.46 -8.10 -2.95
CA ASP A 43 13.92 -8.01 -1.60
C ASP A 43 12.43 -8.37 -1.65
N PRO A 44 12.03 -9.54 -1.11
CA PRO A 44 10.63 -9.95 -1.13
C PRO A 44 9.73 -9.05 -0.30
N THR A 45 10.30 -8.20 0.57
CA THR A 45 9.53 -7.28 1.40
C THR A 45 9.38 -5.89 0.77
N ALA A 46 9.99 -5.62 -0.38
CA ALA A 46 9.98 -4.31 -1.03
C ALA A 46 8.64 -4.03 -1.73
N HIS A 47 7.54 -4.16 -0.99
CA HIS A 47 6.20 -3.77 -1.41
C HIS A 47 6.05 -2.25 -1.35
N ALA A 48 5.19 -1.71 -2.22
CA ALA A 48 4.96 -0.28 -2.32
C ALA A 48 4.63 0.35 -0.96
N GLU A 49 3.73 -0.29 -0.19
CA GLU A 49 3.28 0.21 1.11
C GLU A 49 4.44 0.27 2.12
N LEU A 50 5.24 -0.80 2.17
CA LEU A 50 6.37 -0.86 3.10
C LEU A 50 7.42 0.20 2.77
N LEU A 51 7.72 0.35 1.48
CA LEU A 51 8.68 1.37 1.02
C LEU A 51 8.18 2.79 1.33
N ALA A 52 6.87 3.04 1.13
CA ALA A 52 6.28 4.34 1.44
C ALA A 52 6.34 4.64 2.94
N ILE A 53 6.05 3.64 3.80
CA ILE A 53 6.14 3.79 5.26
C ILE A 53 7.57 4.13 5.69
N ARG A 54 8.55 3.41 5.17
CA ARG A 54 9.97 3.68 5.47
C ARG A 54 10.39 5.08 5.07
N ALA A 55 10.01 5.50 3.87
CA ALA A 55 10.35 6.83 3.37
C ALA A 55 9.66 7.94 4.17
N ALA A 56 8.38 7.76 4.51
CA ALA A 56 7.64 8.72 5.30
C ALA A 56 8.20 8.85 6.72
N ALA A 57 8.54 7.73 7.36
CA ALA A 57 9.14 7.71 8.68
C ALA A 57 10.49 8.43 8.69
N ALA A 58 11.31 8.21 7.67
CA ALA A 58 12.59 8.89 7.52
C ALA A 58 12.39 10.40 7.33
N ALA A 59 11.45 10.79 6.47
CA ALA A 59 11.15 12.21 6.21
C ALA A 59 10.61 12.92 7.46
N ARG A 60 9.78 12.24 8.23
CA ARG A 60 9.17 12.76 9.46
C ARG A 60 10.15 12.73 10.65
N GLY A 61 11.17 11.87 10.59
CA GLY A 61 12.08 11.64 11.73
C GLY A 61 11.42 10.89 12.87
N SER A 62 10.43 10.05 12.58
CA SER A 62 9.66 9.29 13.58
C SER A 62 9.13 8.01 12.98
N GLU A 63 9.15 6.92 13.75
CA GLU A 63 8.53 5.65 13.39
C GLU A 63 7.00 5.71 13.50
N ARG A 64 6.45 6.76 14.11
CA ARG A 64 5.01 6.93 14.27
C ARG A 64 4.48 7.98 13.32
N LEU A 65 3.44 7.60 12.57
CA LEU A 65 2.80 8.41 11.55
C LEU A 65 1.31 8.57 11.85
N GLY A 66 0.99 8.85 13.14
CA GLY A 66 -0.37 8.82 13.67
C GLY A 66 -1.35 9.82 13.08
N ASP A 67 -0.86 10.87 12.43
CA ASP A 67 -1.67 11.86 11.74
C ASP A 67 -1.71 11.64 10.22
N CYS A 68 -1.11 10.56 9.72
CA CYS A 68 -0.97 10.30 8.29
C CYS A 68 -1.95 9.24 7.80
N ASP A 69 -2.29 9.35 6.53
CA ASP A 69 -3.10 8.37 5.81
C ASP A 69 -2.29 7.70 4.70
N ILE A 70 -2.59 6.44 4.40
CA ILE A 70 -1.97 5.72 3.28
C ILE A 70 -3.01 5.41 2.20
N TYR A 71 -2.63 5.61 0.95
CA TYR A 71 -3.40 5.23 -0.24
C TYR A 71 -2.62 4.14 -0.97
N ALA A 72 -3.22 2.98 -1.16
CA ALA A 72 -2.61 1.87 -1.88
C ALA A 72 -3.50 1.42 -3.03
N THR A 73 -2.93 1.04 -4.17
CA THR A 73 -3.73 0.62 -5.32
C THR A 73 -4.28 -0.79 -5.18
N LEU A 74 -3.75 -1.57 -4.23
CA LEU A 74 -4.18 -2.93 -3.94
C LEU A 74 -4.31 -3.11 -2.43
N GLU A 75 -5.28 -3.92 -2.00
CA GLU A 75 -5.47 -4.24 -0.59
C GLU A 75 -4.16 -4.73 0.02
N PRO A 76 -3.69 -4.15 1.13
CA PRO A 76 -2.44 -4.56 1.77
C PRO A 76 -2.44 -6.04 2.19
N CYS A 77 -1.31 -6.71 1.97
CA CYS A 77 -1.08 -8.06 2.46
C CYS A 77 -0.82 -8.06 3.98
N ALA A 78 -0.66 -9.24 4.58
CA ALA A 78 -0.44 -9.38 6.02
C ALA A 78 0.78 -8.59 6.51
N MET A 79 1.89 -8.65 5.78
CA MET A 79 3.12 -7.90 6.11
C MET A 79 2.88 -6.40 6.13
N CYS A 80 2.25 -5.88 5.07
CA CYS A 80 2.00 -4.45 4.95
C CYS A 80 0.92 -3.95 5.91
N ALA A 81 -0.11 -4.76 6.18
CA ALA A 81 -1.12 -4.44 7.18
C ALA A 81 -0.48 -4.32 8.57
N ALA A 82 0.41 -5.25 8.92
CA ALA A 82 1.15 -5.18 10.18
C ALA A 82 2.03 -3.91 10.24
N ALA A 83 2.73 -3.59 9.16
CA ALA A 83 3.56 -2.39 9.09
C ALA A 83 2.72 -1.11 9.27
N ILE A 84 1.54 -1.05 8.66
CA ILE A 84 0.59 0.05 8.82
C ILE A 84 0.19 0.23 10.28
N SER A 85 -0.10 -0.87 10.96
CA SER A 85 -0.43 -0.85 12.40
C SER A 85 0.76 -0.38 13.24
N PHE A 86 1.96 -0.89 12.97
CA PHE A 86 3.18 -0.49 13.69
C PHE A 86 3.47 1.00 13.52
N ALA A 87 3.25 1.54 12.32
CA ALA A 87 3.44 2.95 12.03
C ALA A 87 2.33 3.84 12.62
N ARG A 88 1.25 3.27 13.13
CA ARG A 88 0.11 3.98 13.71
C ARG A 88 -0.63 4.84 12.69
N LEU A 89 -0.65 4.46 11.41
CA LEU A 89 -1.35 5.21 10.38
C LEU A 89 -2.83 5.39 10.73
N ARG A 90 -3.35 6.58 10.46
CA ARG A 90 -4.71 6.96 10.83
C ARG A 90 -5.75 6.27 9.96
N ARG A 91 -5.57 6.31 8.63
CA ARG A 91 -6.52 5.78 7.66
C ARG A 91 -5.81 5.02 6.55
N VAL A 92 -6.47 3.96 6.08
CA VAL A 92 -6.02 3.17 4.92
C VAL A 92 -7.09 3.26 3.84
N TYR A 93 -6.69 3.76 2.68
CA TYR A 93 -7.53 3.75 1.49
C TYR A 93 -6.90 2.76 0.51
N PHE A 94 -7.66 1.82 -0.01
CA PHE A 94 -7.14 0.96 -1.07
C PHE A 94 -8.14 0.86 -2.24
N ALA A 95 -7.60 0.60 -3.44
CA ALA A 95 -8.43 0.53 -4.63
C ALA A 95 -9.02 -0.87 -4.81
N ALA A 96 -8.24 -1.85 -5.22
CA ALA A 96 -8.75 -3.20 -5.47
C ALA A 96 -8.62 -4.08 -4.24
N ALA A 97 -9.69 -4.83 -3.92
CA ALA A 97 -9.63 -5.92 -2.96
C ALA A 97 -8.78 -7.06 -3.53
N ASP A 98 -8.06 -7.76 -2.68
CA ASP A 98 -7.22 -8.89 -3.05
C ASP A 98 -7.66 -10.14 -2.28
N ALA A 99 -8.47 -10.98 -2.94
CA ALA A 99 -8.99 -12.19 -2.32
C ALA A 99 -7.89 -13.22 -2.05
N LYS A 100 -6.76 -13.14 -2.76
CA LYS A 100 -5.67 -14.11 -2.65
C LYS A 100 -4.67 -13.77 -1.54
N MET A 101 -4.20 -12.52 -1.51
CA MET A 101 -3.11 -12.11 -0.61
C MET A 101 -3.50 -10.98 0.33
N GLY A 102 -4.67 -10.39 0.16
CA GLY A 102 -5.14 -9.30 1.02
C GLY A 102 -5.33 -9.76 2.46
N ALA A 103 -5.12 -8.84 3.38
CA ALA A 103 -5.21 -9.13 4.81
C ALA A 103 -5.91 -8.01 5.60
N VAL A 104 -6.70 -7.18 4.94
CA VAL A 104 -7.49 -6.11 5.55
C VAL A 104 -8.96 -6.51 5.60
N GLU A 105 -9.61 -6.67 4.44
CA GLU A 105 -10.99 -7.15 4.32
C GLU A 105 -11.04 -8.64 4.00
N ASN A 106 -9.96 -9.19 3.49
CA ASN A 106 -9.81 -10.60 3.14
C ASN A 106 -8.77 -11.26 4.04
N GLY A 107 -8.55 -12.55 3.85
CA GLY A 107 -7.51 -13.31 4.53
C GLY A 107 -7.62 -13.25 6.05
N VAL A 108 -6.50 -12.95 6.69
CA VAL A 108 -6.43 -12.92 8.15
C VAL A 108 -7.10 -11.71 8.79
N ARG A 109 -7.49 -10.72 8.00
CA ARG A 109 -8.10 -9.48 8.54
C ARG A 109 -7.29 -8.96 9.74
N PHE A 110 -6.07 -8.57 9.47
CA PHE A 110 -5.09 -8.25 10.50
C PHE A 110 -5.61 -7.25 11.54
N PHE A 111 -6.33 -6.22 11.10
CA PHE A 111 -6.81 -5.18 12.01
C PHE A 111 -7.94 -5.67 12.94
N ALA A 112 -8.53 -6.82 12.67
CA ALA A 112 -9.53 -7.44 13.54
C ALA A 112 -8.93 -8.43 14.55
N GLN A 113 -7.63 -8.71 14.48
CA GLN A 113 -6.97 -9.67 15.36
C GLN A 113 -6.71 -9.07 16.74
N ALA A 114 -6.79 -9.91 17.77
CA ALA A 114 -6.54 -9.49 19.16
C ALA A 114 -5.13 -8.94 19.37
N SER A 115 -4.16 -9.42 18.59
CA SER A 115 -2.76 -8.97 18.66
C SER A 115 -2.48 -7.66 17.93
N CYS A 116 -3.48 -7.11 17.22
CA CYS A 116 -3.34 -5.83 16.55
C CYS A 116 -3.56 -4.69 17.56
N HIS A 117 -2.51 -3.92 17.84
CA HIS A 117 -2.57 -2.86 18.86
C HIS A 117 -3.09 -1.53 18.35
N HIS A 118 -3.00 -1.28 17.05
CA HIS A 118 -3.53 -0.06 16.42
C HIS A 118 -4.35 -0.44 15.19
N ARG A 119 -5.59 0.03 15.16
CA ARG A 119 -6.52 -0.23 14.05
C ARG A 119 -6.81 1.07 13.32
N PRO A 120 -6.34 1.23 12.07
CA PRO A 120 -6.70 2.39 11.26
C PRO A 120 -8.17 2.31 10.82
N GLU A 121 -8.73 3.46 10.44
CA GLU A 121 -9.97 3.46 9.66
C GLU A 121 -9.65 2.91 8.27
N VAL A 122 -10.57 2.14 7.68
CA VAL A 122 -10.36 1.46 6.40
C VAL A 122 -11.44 1.85 5.39
N TYR A 123 -11.01 2.21 4.19
CA TYR A 123 -11.89 2.57 3.08
C TYR A 123 -11.40 1.86 1.81
N GLY A 124 -12.08 0.78 1.42
CA GLY A 124 -11.76 0.01 0.22
C GLY A 124 -12.61 0.42 -0.99
N GLY A 125 -12.20 0.00 -2.16
CA GLY A 125 -12.94 0.22 -3.40
C GLY A 125 -12.72 1.58 -4.06
N ILE A 126 -11.72 2.32 -3.63
CA ILE A 126 -11.43 3.66 -4.17
C ILE A 126 -10.64 3.53 -5.47
N GLY A 127 -11.33 3.53 -6.61
CA GLY A 127 -10.71 3.32 -7.92
C GLY A 127 -10.49 1.85 -8.25
N GLU A 128 -11.36 0.98 -7.75
CA GLU A 128 -11.23 -0.48 -7.90
C GLU A 128 -11.13 -0.93 -9.35
N ALA A 129 -12.00 -0.41 -10.23
CA ALA A 129 -12.02 -0.83 -11.64
C ALA A 129 -10.69 -0.52 -12.34
N GLU A 130 -10.12 0.64 -12.11
CA GLU A 130 -8.82 1.04 -12.67
C GLU A 130 -7.70 0.13 -12.17
N ALA A 131 -7.67 -0.16 -10.87
CA ALA A 131 -6.66 -1.03 -10.28
C ALA A 131 -6.73 -2.44 -10.85
N ARG A 132 -7.93 -3.01 -10.96
CA ARG A 132 -8.14 -4.34 -11.53
C ARG A 132 -7.72 -4.41 -12.99
N GLN A 133 -8.03 -3.39 -13.77
CA GLN A 133 -7.65 -3.31 -15.18
C GLN A 133 -6.12 -3.30 -15.34
N ARG A 134 -5.42 -2.51 -14.53
CA ARG A 134 -3.96 -2.42 -14.58
C ARG A 134 -3.30 -3.75 -14.21
N LEU A 135 -3.76 -4.39 -13.15
CA LEU A 135 -3.23 -5.69 -12.72
C LEU A 135 -3.48 -6.77 -13.78
N ARG A 136 -4.68 -6.83 -14.33
CA ARG A 136 -5.04 -7.78 -15.37
C ARG A 136 -4.16 -7.59 -16.61
N GLY A 137 -4.02 -6.36 -17.08
CA GLY A 137 -3.20 -6.04 -18.25
C GLY A 137 -1.74 -6.45 -18.06
N PHE A 138 -1.19 -6.21 -16.87
CA PHE A 138 0.18 -6.59 -16.54
C PHE A 138 0.37 -8.12 -16.62
N PHE A 139 -0.50 -8.89 -15.98
CA PHE A 139 -0.35 -10.35 -15.97
C PHE A 139 -0.65 -10.97 -17.32
N GLU A 140 -1.60 -10.44 -18.10
CA GLU A 140 -1.86 -10.90 -19.46
C GLU A 140 -0.66 -10.69 -20.38
N SER A 141 0.05 -9.59 -20.25
CA SER A 141 1.21 -9.27 -21.07
C SER A 141 2.42 -10.18 -20.78
N ARG A 142 2.38 -10.96 -19.71
CA ARG A 142 3.47 -11.84 -19.28
C ARG A 142 3.20 -13.33 -19.47
N ARG A 143 2.13 -13.66 -20.14
CA ARG A 143 1.78 -15.04 -20.49
C ARG A 143 2.42 -15.49 -21.81
#